data_18af31b51b1f22295ba440ec76d6c7cb
#
_entry.id   18af31b51b1f22295ba440ec76d6c7cb
#
_cell.length_a   1.000
_cell.length_b   1.000
_cell.length_c   1.000
_cell.angle_alpha   90.00
_cell.angle_beta   90.00
_cell.angle_gamma   90.00
#
_symmetry.space_group_name_H-M   'P 1'
#
loop_
_entity.id
_entity.type
_entity.pdbx_description
1 polymer ?
#
loop_
_entity_poly.entity_id
_entity_poly.type
_entity_poly.pdbx_seq_one_letter_code
_entity_poly.pdbx_strand_id
1 'polypeptide(L)'
;NFRCGYCHNPQFVDEEQIKNIRTENIPEEVFFKFLEKRKGKLEGVCISGGEPTIQADLLEFALKIKQAGFLVKLDTNGTKSLVLEKMIAEKAVDFFAMDIKTSLSRYEEIVGAGFSVEEIKKSKEIIQNSGLPYEFRTTAVKGKHTREVFEEIGEWLKGAETYFIQNFRNKKTLAEEYKKEEGFSEKELVEFKLLMKKYVKNCGIRM
;
A
#
# COMPACT_ATOMS: atom_id res chain seq x y z
N ASN A 1 -11.41 -5.52 -3.66
CA ASN A 1 -10.13 -4.83 -3.89
C ASN A 1 -10.33 -3.61 -4.79
N PHE A 2 -9.44 -2.61 -4.71
CA PHE A 2 -9.46 -1.47 -5.62
C PHE A 2 -9.14 -1.89 -7.06
N ARG A 3 -9.69 -1.12 -8.02
CA ARG A 3 -9.44 -1.30 -9.46
C ARG A 3 -8.85 -0.02 -10.06
N CYS A 4 -7.85 0.56 -9.39
CA CYS A 4 -7.16 1.76 -9.88
C CYS A 4 -6.64 1.51 -11.31
N GLY A 5 -6.97 2.38 -12.26
CA GLY A 5 -6.55 2.23 -13.66
C GLY A 5 -5.03 2.21 -13.84
N TYR A 6 -4.29 2.90 -12.95
CA TYR A 6 -2.83 2.92 -12.94
C TYR A 6 -2.17 1.75 -12.16
N CYS A 7 -2.93 0.70 -11.81
CA CYS A 7 -2.38 -0.42 -11.04
C CYS A 7 -1.21 -1.09 -11.76
N HIS A 8 -0.06 -1.17 -11.12
CA HIS A 8 1.14 -1.82 -11.66
C HIS A 8 1.10 -3.35 -11.57
N ASN A 9 0.13 -3.89 -10.82
CA ASN A 9 -0.08 -5.32 -10.64
C ASN A 9 -1.48 -5.76 -11.14
N PRO A 10 -1.83 -5.51 -12.43
CA PRO A 10 -3.17 -5.81 -12.94
C PRO A 10 -3.53 -7.30 -12.80
N GLN A 11 -2.53 -8.19 -12.82
CA GLN A 11 -2.71 -9.62 -12.63
C GLN A 11 -3.35 -10.00 -11.28
N PHE A 12 -3.30 -9.15 -10.26
CA PHE A 12 -3.94 -9.39 -8.96
C PHE A 12 -5.30 -8.69 -8.81
N VAL A 13 -5.78 -8.03 -9.86
CA VAL A 13 -7.02 -7.23 -9.83
C VAL A 13 -7.96 -7.62 -10.97
N ASP A 14 -7.41 -7.99 -12.12
CA ASP A 14 -8.15 -8.43 -13.30
C ASP A 14 -8.60 -9.88 -13.12
N GLU A 15 -9.91 -10.16 -13.33
CA GLU A 15 -10.50 -11.47 -13.06
C GLU A 15 -9.97 -12.60 -13.95
N GLU A 16 -9.66 -12.29 -15.21
CA GLU A 16 -9.08 -13.29 -16.14
C GLU A 16 -7.64 -13.60 -15.76
N GLN A 17 -6.86 -12.57 -15.43
CA GLN A 17 -5.47 -12.75 -15.04
C GLN A 17 -5.35 -13.46 -13.69
N ILE A 18 -6.24 -13.18 -12.72
CA ILE A 18 -6.29 -13.90 -11.43
C ILE A 18 -6.50 -15.40 -11.64
N LYS A 19 -7.37 -15.82 -12.57
CA LYS A 19 -7.61 -17.24 -12.86
C LYS A 19 -6.33 -17.93 -13.35
N ASN A 20 -5.55 -17.26 -14.18
CA ASN A 20 -4.30 -17.79 -14.72
C ASN A 20 -3.21 -17.91 -13.63
N ILE A 21 -3.09 -16.92 -12.74
CA ILE A 21 -2.10 -16.96 -11.63
C ILE A 21 -2.40 -18.07 -10.63
N ARG A 22 -3.67 -18.38 -10.35
CA ARG A 22 -4.05 -19.45 -9.40
C ARG A 22 -3.47 -20.82 -9.75
N THR A 23 -3.13 -21.06 -11.00
CA THR A 23 -2.48 -22.31 -11.44
C THR A 23 -0.97 -22.36 -11.15
N GLU A 24 -0.36 -21.22 -10.81
CA GLU A 24 1.08 -21.05 -10.57
C GLU A 24 1.41 -20.77 -9.09
N ASN A 25 0.47 -21.03 -8.19
CA ASN A 25 0.67 -20.77 -6.77
C ASN A 25 1.82 -21.61 -6.22
N ILE A 26 2.74 -20.96 -5.52
CA ILE A 26 3.79 -21.63 -4.77
C ILE A 26 3.18 -22.22 -3.50
N PRO A 27 3.30 -23.55 -3.25
CA PRO A 27 2.82 -24.14 -2.01
C PRO A 27 3.46 -23.47 -0.78
N GLU A 28 2.69 -23.26 0.28
CA GLU A 28 3.15 -22.64 1.52
C GLU A 28 4.40 -23.34 2.10
N GLU A 29 4.44 -24.68 2.03
CA GLU A 29 5.60 -25.46 2.48
C GLU A 29 6.91 -25.09 1.74
N VAL A 30 6.82 -24.81 0.45
CA VAL A 30 7.98 -24.40 -0.37
C VAL A 30 8.46 -23.02 0.07
N PHE A 31 7.51 -22.12 0.34
CA PHE A 31 7.82 -20.79 0.85
C PHE A 31 8.52 -20.86 2.22
N PHE A 32 8.02 -21.64 3.18
CA PHE A 32 8.66 -21.75 4.49
C PHE A 32 10.02 -22.46 4.43
N LYS A 33 10.19 -23.50 3.59
CA LYS A 33 11.50 -24.08 3.32
C LYS A 33 12.50 -23.07 2.73
N PHE A 34 12.02 -22.17 1.88
CA PHE A 34 12.86 -21.06 1.38
C PHE A 34 13.25 -20.11 2.51
N LEU A 35 12.32 -19.70 3.37
CA LEU A 35 12.60 -18.80 4.50
C LEU A 35 13.64 -19.43 5.46
N GLU A 36 13.50 -20.71 5.78
CA GLU A 36 14.45 -21.41 6.65
C GLU A 36 15.89 -21.30 6.13
N LYS A 37 16.09 -21.50 4.82
CA LYS A 37 17.40 -21.33 4.16
C LYS A 37 17.91 -19.90 4.15
N ARG A 38 17.09 -18.93 4.50
CA ARG A 38 17.40 -17.49 4.52
C ARG A 38 17.54 -16.91 5.91
N LYS A 39 17.43 -17.71 6.97
CA LYS A 39 17.71 -17.26 8.34
C LYS A 39 19.10 -16.61 8.43
N GLY A 40 19.16 -15.43 9.08
CA GLY A 40 20.37 -14.61 9.17
C GLY A 40 20.77 -13.87 7.88
N LYS A 41 20.00 -14.00 6.80
CA LYS A 41 20.22 -13.28 5.52
C LYS A 41 19.08 -12.34 5.15
N LEU A 42 17.87 -12.62 5.62
CA LEU A 42 16.69 -11.78 5.47
C LEU A 42 16.22 -11.37 6.87
N GLU A 43 15.82 -10.12 7.00
CA GLU A 43 15.27 -9.57 8.24
C GLU A 43 13.77 -9.84 8.38
N GLY A 44 13.04 -9.83 7.25
CA GLY A 44 11.60 -9.95 7.25
C GLY A 44 11.00 -10.27 5.90
N VAL A 45 9.67 -10.36 5.91
CA VAL A 45 8.82 -10.63 4.76
C VAL A 45 7.87 -9.46 4.58
N CYS A 46 7.76 -8.95 3.36
CA CYS A 46 6.72 -8.00 2.99
C CYS A 46 5.54 -8.76 2.38
N ILE A 47 4.39 -8.73 3.05
CA ILE A 47 3.14 -9.26 2.53
C ILE A 47 2.46 -8.15 1.73
N SER A 48 2.33 -8.39 0.44
CA SER A 48 1.78 -7.45 -0.55
C SER A 48 0.98 -8.23 -1.60
N GLY A 49 0.67 -7.61 -2.75
CA GLY A 49 -0.01 -8.30 -3.86
C GLY A 49 -1.13 -7.46 -4.45
N GLY A 50 -2.37 -7.97 -4.49
CA GLY A 50 -3.57 -7.17 -4.69
C GLY A 50 -3.88 -6.40 -3.41
N GLU A 51 -4.77 -6.93 -2.56
CA GLU A 51 -4.98 -6.45 -1.19
C GLU A 51 -4.89 -7.64 -0.23
N PRO A 52 -3.85 -7.73 0.59
CA PRO A 52 -3.67 -8.87 1.51
C PRO A 52 -4.80 -9.01 2.52
N THR A 53 -5.38 -7.92 2.99
CA THR A 53 -6.42 -7.93 4.04
C THR A 53 -7.76 -8.55 3.61
N ILE A 54 -7.92 -8.90 2.34
CA ILE A 54 -9.08 -9.68 1.88
C ILE A 54 -8.87 -11.21 1.98
N GLN A 55 -7.65 -11.66 2.26
CA GLN A 55 -7.35 -13.08 2.44
C GLN A 55 -7.74 -13.52 3.84
N ALA A 56 -8.51 -14.60 3.93
CA ALA A 56 -9.05 -15.07 5.22
C ALA A 56 -7.96 -15.64 6.14
N ASP A 57 -6.88 -16.15 5.58
CA ASP A 57 -5.74 -16.78 6.24
C ASP A 57 -4.57 -15.83 6.53
N LEU A 58 -4.69 -14.53 6.19
CA LEU A 58 -3.63 -13.55 6.34
C LEU A 58 -3.01 -13.55 7.75
N LEU A 59 -3.84 -13.56 8.79
CA LEU A 59 -3.37 -13.53 10.16
C LEU A 59 -2.54 -14.77 10.50
N GLU A 60 -3.05 -15.95 10.17
CA GLU A 60 -2.37 -17.22 10.42
C GLU A 60 -1.03 -17.27 9.68
N PHE A 61 -1.03 -16.88 8.41
CA PHE A 61 0.18 -16.82 7.58
C PHE A 61 1.23 -15.86 8.15
N ALA A 62 0.83 -14.67 8.58
CA ALA A 62 1.72 -13.70 9.21
C ALA A 62 2.31 -14.23 10.53
N LEU A 63 1.49 -14.87 11.37
CA LEU A 63 1.96 -15.49 12.62
C LEU A 63 2.98 -16.61 12.37
N LYS A 64 2.78 -17.43 11.35
CA LYS A 64 3.77 -18.46 10.93
C LYS A 64 5.11 -17.83 10.53
N ILE A 65 5.10 -16.71 9.81
CA ILE A 65 6.32 -15.96 9.46
C ILE A 65 7.02 -15.45 10.73
N LYS A 66 6.26 -14.89 11.66
CA LYS A 66 6.78 -14.42 12.96
C LYS A 66 7.40 -15.58 13.76
N GLN A 67 6.73 -16.73 13.83
CA GLN A 67 7.23 -17.94 14.50
C GLN A 67 8.51 -18.47 13.83
N ALA A 68 8.65 -18.30 12.52
CA ALA A 68 9.88 -18.65 11.81
C ALA A 68 11.05 -17.68 12.09
N GLY A 69 10.82 -16.59 12.86
CA GLY A 69 11.84 -15.64 13.31
C GLY A 69 12.05 -14.45 12.36
N PHE A 70 11.08 -14.15 11.48
CA PHE A 70 11.16 -13.01 10.56
C PHE A 70 10.20 -11.89 10.97
N LEU A 71 10.58 -10.65 10.67
CA LEU A 71 9.68 -9.49 10.76
C LEU A 71 8.63 -9.56 9.65
N VAL A 72 7.46 -8.99 9.92
CA VAL A 72 6.36 -8.89 8.96
C VAL A 72 6.07 -7.43 8.64
N LYS A 73 6.19 -7.07 7.37
CA LYS A 73 5.67 -5.82 6.82
C LYS A 73 4.38 -6.11 6.06
N LEU A 74 3.32 -5.35 6.33
CA LEU A 74 2.06 -5.45 5.61
C LEU A 74 1.84 -4.21 4.76
N ASP A 75 1.73 -4.41 3.44
CA ASP A 75 1.30 -3.40 2.48
C ASP A 75 -0.22 -3.51 2.31
N THR A 76 -0.95 -2.41 2.49
CA THR A 76 -2.42 -2.41 2.42
C THR A 76 -2.98 -1.15 1.76
N ASN A 77 -4.16 -1.25 1.18
CA ASN A 77 -4.94 -0.13 0.68
C ASN A 77 -5.92 0.44 1.74
N GLY A 78 -5.98 -0.16 2.92
CA GLY A 78 -6.77 0.33 4.05
C GLY A 78 -8.27 0.01 4.00
N THR A 79 -8.75 -0.86 3.11
CA THR A 79 -10.19 -1.16 2.99
C THR A 79 -10.76 -2.05 4.08
N LYS A 80 -9.94 -2.59 4.99
CA LYS A 80 -10.34 -3.55 6.02
C LYS A 80 -9.77 -3.19 7.39
N SER A 81 -10.30 -2.14 7.99
CA SER A 81 -9.82 -1.61 9.27
C SER A 81 -9.80 -2.65 10.40
N LEU A 82 -10.83 -3.47 10.53
CA LEU A 82 -10.92 -4.52 11.55
C LEU A 82 -9.82 -5.59 11.41
N VAL A 83 -9.38 -5.88 10.19
CA VAL A 83 -8.25 -6.81 9.97
C VAL A 83 -6.95 -6.21 10.51
N LEU A 84 -6.74 -4.91 10.29
CA LEU A 84 -5.55 -4.22 10.80
C LEU A 84 -5.52 -4.20 12.34
N GLU A 85 -6.65 -3.91 12.99
CA GLU A 85 -6.77 -3.99 14.45
C GLU A 85 -6.38 -5.38 14.96
N LYS A 86 -6.92 -6.43 14.32
CA LYS A 86 -6.61 -7.81 14.69
C LYS A 86 -5.13 -8.15 14.49
N MET A 87 -4.52 -7.73 13.38
CA MET A 87 -3.09 -7.93 13.12
C MET A 87 -2.20 -7.27 14.18
N ILE A 88 -2.59 -6.09 14.67
CA ILE A 88 -1.89 -5.37 15.74
C ILE A 88 -2.07 -6.09 17.08
N ALA A 89 -3.31 -6.43 17.44
CA ALA A 89 -3.63 -7.09 18.70
C ALA A 89 -2.88 -8.43 18.88
N GLU A 90 -2.80 -9.21 17.80
CA GLU A 90 -2.09 -10.50 17.78
C GLU A 90 -0.58 -10.37 17.53
N LYS A 91 -0.04 -9.15 17.43
CA LYS A 91 1.39 -8.87 17.16
C LYS A 91 1.91 -9.58 15.89
N ALA A 92 1.04 -9.73 14.91
CA ALA A 92 1.31 -10.42 13.66
C ALA A 92 2.06 -9.56 12.61
N VAL A 93 2.23 -8.26 12.89
CA VAL A 93 2.86 -7.28 12.00
C VAL A 93 3.84 -6.41 12.77
N ASP A 94 4.93 -6.02 12.12
CA ASP A 94 5.97 -5.15 12.69
C ASP A 94 6.05 -3.80 11.97
N PHE A 95 5.54 -3.70 10.75
CA PHE A 95 5.58 -2.48 9.95
C PHE A 95 4.37 -2.40 9.03
N PHE A 96 3.73 -1.25 8.96
CA PHE A 96 2.68 -0.99 7.98
C PHE A 96 3.13 -0.06 6.86
N ALA A 97 2.72 -0.38 5.64
CA ALA A 97 2.73 0.57 4.55
C ALA A 97 1.32 0.69 3.97
N MET A 98 0.69 1.84 4.16
CA MET A 98 -0.66 2.06 3.63
C MET A 98 -0.64 3.01 2.44
N ASP A 99 -1.29 2.59 1.36
CA ASP A 99 -1.43 3.41 0.17
C ASP A 99 -2.58 4.41 0.31
N ILE A 100 -2.26 5.68 0.27
CA ILE A 100 -3.19 6.80 0.15
C ILE A 100 -3.32 7.11 -1.35
N LYS A 101 -4.45 6.77 -1.95
CA LYS A 101 -4.59 6.80 -3.41
C LYS A 101 -4.80 8.21 -3.96
N THR A 102 -5.46 9.08 -3.19
CA THR A 102 -5.73 10.48 -3.51
C THR A 102 -6.32 11.20 -2.27
N SER A 103 -6.80 12.42 -2.43
CA SER A 103 -7.60 13.11 -1.40
C SER A 103 -8.95 12.42 -1.18
N LEU A 104 -9.52 12.54 0.03
CA LEU A 104 -10.76 11.85 0.40
C LEU A 104 -11.93 12.20 -0.54
N SER A 105 -12.00 13.44 -1.00
CA SER A 105 -13.04 13.95 -1.90
C SER A 105 -13.01 13.28 -3.30
N ARG A 106 -11.84 12.76 -3.71
CA ARG A 106 -11.62 12.19 -5.05
C ARG A 106 -11.35 10.68 -5.04
N TYR A 107 -11.54 10.03 -3.89
CA TYR A 107 -11.16 8.61 -3.76
C TYR A 107 -11.89 7.72 -4.77
N GLU A 108 -13.22 7.89 -4.92
CA GLU A 108 -14.04 7.10 -5.83
C GLU A 108 -13.62 7.28 -7.30
N GLU A 109 -13.25 8.51 -7.69
CA GLU A 109 -12.73 8.79 -9.04
C GLU A 109 -11.50 7.95 -9.39
N ILE A 110 -10.62 7.73 -8.40
CA ILE A 110 -9.32 7.08 -8.62
C ILE A 110 -9.40 5.56 -8.46
N VAL A 111 -10.17 5.06 -7.49
CA VAL A 111 -10.15 3.62 -7.14
C VAL A 111 -11.38 2.85 -7.63
N GLY A 112 -12.39 3.55 -8.16
CA GLY A 112 -13.70 3.00 -8.53
C GLY A 112 -14.65 2.89 -7.33
N ALA A 113 -15.89 2.51 -7.58
CA ALA A 113 -16.93 2.36 -6.56
C ALA A 113 -16.81 1.05 -5.75
N GLY A 114 -17.61 0.93 -4.71
CA GLY A 114 -17.77 -0.32 -3.94
C GLY A 114 -16.81 -0.45 -2.74
N PHE A 115 -16.32 0.67 -2.21
CA PHE A 115 -15.56 0.74 -0.96
C PHE A 115 -16.18 1.78 0.00
N SER A 116 -15.70 1.80 1.23
CA SER A 116 -16.08 2.78 2.24
C SER A 116 -14.92 3.74 2.52
N VAL A 117 -15.11 5.04 2.31
CA VAL A 117 -14.14 6.08 2.68
C VAL A 117 -13.92 6.08 4.20
N GLU A 118 -14.94 5.76 4.98
CA GLU A 118 -14.84 5.68 6.44
C GLU A 118 -13.90 4.53 6.88
N GLU A 119 -13.89 3.40 6.17
CA GLU A 119 -12.91 2.32 6.42
C GLU A 119 -11.47 2.78 6.17
N ILE A 120 -11.26 3.57 5.10
CA ILE A 120 -9.93 4.12 4.79
C ILE A 120 -9.46 5.09 5.90
N LYS A 121 -10.37 5.97 6.36
CA LYS A 121 -10.08 6.89 7.48
C LYS A 121 -9.73 6.13 8.75
N LYS A 122 -10.56 5.14 9.14
CA LYS A 122 -10.29 4.29 10.31
C LYS A 122 -8.94 3.57 10.20
N SER A 123 -8.66 2.97 9.04
CA SER A 123 -7.39 2.28 8.82
C SER A 123 -6.18 3.20 9.00
N LYS A 124 -6.25 4.43 8.47
CA LYS A 124 -5.21 5.45 8.67
C LYS A 124 -5.04 5.78 10.15
N GLU A 125 -6.12 5.99 10.89
CA GLU A 125 -6.07 6.30 12.32
C GLU A 125 -5.51 5.14 13.15
N ILE A 126 -5.95 3.91 12.87
CA ILE A 126 -5.45 2.69 13.51
C ILE A 126 -3.93 2.57 13.30
N ILE A 127 -3.46 2.68 12.07
CA ILE A 127 -2.04 2.59 11.74
C ILE A 127 -1.26 3.71 12.42
N GLN A 128 -1.72 4.95 12.32
CA GLN A 128 -1.03 6.10 12.90
C GLN A 128 -0.90 6.02 14.43
N ASN A 129 -1.87 5.40 15.10
CA ASN A 129 -1.93 5.26 16.57
C ASN A 129 -1.48 3.88 17.07
N SER A 130 -1.03 2.99 16.18
CA SER A 130 -0.68 1.61 16.52
C SER A 130 0.55 1.47 17.43
N GLY A 131 1.39 2.48 17.49
CA GLY A 131 2.71 2.41 18.14
C GLY A 131 3.76 1.64 17.32
N LEU A 132 3.40 1.08 16.16
CA LEU A 132 4.30 0.39 15.27
C LEU A 132 4.90 1.36 14.24
N PRO A 133 6.08 1.07 13.70
CA PRO A 133 6.62 1.78 12.53
C PRO A 133 5.69 1.68 11.33
N TYR A 134 5.51 2.78 10.60
CA TYR A 134 4.67 2.81 9.41
C TYR A 134 5.10 3.87 8.40
N GLU A 135 4.59 3.71 7.19
CA GLU A 135 4.63 4.72 6.14
C GLU A 135 3.28 4.83 5.43
N PHE A 136 2.89 6.05 5.06
CA PHE A 136 1.85 6.28 4.07
C PHE A 136 2.49 6.57 2.71
N ARG A 137 1.83 6.16 1.62
CA ARG A 137 2.38 6.30 0.26
C ARG A 137 1.33 6.77 -0.72
N THR A 138 1.70 7.61 -1.66
CA THR A 138 0.86 7.96 -2.81
C THR A 138 1.64 7.77 -4.11
N THR A 139 1.09 6.99 -5.04
CA THR A 139 1.60 6.94 -6.41
C THR A 139 1.07 8.16 -7.16
N ALA A 140 1.96 9.10 -7.45
CA ALA A 140 1.64 10.39 -8.06
C ALA A 140 1.57 10.26 -9.59
N VAL A 141 0.37 10.42 -10.15
CA VAL A 141 0.08 10.40 -11.59
C VAL A 141 -0.16 11.84 -12.04
N LYS A 142 0.58 12.30 -13.06
CA LYS A 142 0.42 13.65 -13.61
C LYS A 142 -0.99 13.80 -14.19
N GLY A 143 -1.63 14.94 -13.98
CA GLY A 143 -3.03 15.18 -14.37
C GLY A 143 -4.09 14.65 -13.38
N LYS A 144 -3.74 13.73 -12.48
CA LYS A 144 -4.64 13.23 -11.42
C LYS A 144 -4.30 13.83 -10.05
N HIS A 145 -3.01 14.00 -9.74
CA HIS A 145 -2.51 14.52 -8.46
C HIS A 145 -1.98 15.94 -8.65
N THR A 146 -2.85 16.93 -8.41
CA THR A 146 -2.47 18.34 -8.44
C THR A 146 -1.90 18.79 -7.10
N ARG A 147 -1.46 20.03 -7.02
CA ARG A 147 -1.00 20.65 -5.78
C ARG A 147 -2.10 20.65 -4.72
N GLU A 148 -3.33 20.99 -5.10
CA GLU A 148 -4.50 21.03 -4.23
C GLU A 148 -4.81 19.64 -3.66
N VAL A 149 -4.70 18.59 -4.47
CA VAL A 149 -4.85 17.20 -4.03
C VAL A 149 -3.80 16.84 -2.97
N PHE A 150 -2.55 17.27 -3.16
CA PHE A 150 -1.50 17.04 -2.15
C PHE A 150 -1.73 17.86 -0.88
N GLU A 151 -2.29 19.06 -0.97
CA GLU A 151 -2.68 19.87 0.20
C GLU A 151 -3.78 19.16 1.01
N GLU A 152 -4.84 18.65 0.34
CA GLU A 152 -5.90 17.87 0.99
C GLU A 152 -5.38 16.58 1.62
N ILE A 153 -4.50 15.84 0.93
CA ILE A 153 -3.81 14.65 1.49
C ILE A 153 -2.99 15.05 2.72
N GLY A 154 -2.28 16.17 2.65
CA GLY A 154 -1.46 16.68 3.74
C GLY A 154 -2.27 16.98 4.99
N GLU A 155 -3.38 17.70 4.85
CA GLU A 155 -4.28 17.99 5.98
C GLU A 155 -4.82 16.69 6.60
N TRP A 156 -5.22 15.72 5.77
CA TRP A 156 -5.70 14.44 6.27
C TRP A 156 -4.62 13.63 6.99
N LEU A 157 -3.38 13.68 6.50
CA LEU A 157 -2.24 12.95 7.09
C LEU A 157 -1.50 13.73 8.17
N LYS A 158 -2.03 14.88 8.61
CA LYS A 158 -1.37 15.75 9.58
C LYS A 158 -0.85 15.00 10.81
N GLY A 159 0.42 15.23 11.12
CA GLY A 159 1.10 14.56 12.22
C GLY A 159 1.61 13.15 11.94
N ALA A 160 1.40 12.62 10.73
CA ALA A 160 1.96 11.32 10.35
C ALA A 160 3.49 11.30 10.39
N GLU A 161 4.06 10.15 10.80
CA GLU A 161 5.51 10.00 10.97
C GLU A 161 6.24 10.01 9.62
N THR A 162 5.77 9.21 8.67
CA THR A 162 6.47 9.03 7.38
C THR A 162 5.48 8.95 6.21
N TYR A 163 5.79 9.72 5.18
CA TYR A 163 5.05 9.73 3.92
C TYR A 163 5.98 9.64 2.72
N PHE A 164 5.61 8.83 1.72
CA PHE A 164 6.36 8.72 0.46
C PHE A 164 5.52 9.10 -0.74
N ILE A 165 6.07 9.96 -1.58
CA ILE A 165 5.56 10.22 -2.93
C ILE A 165 6.28 9.27 -3.88
N GLN A 166 5.54 8.34 -4.48
CA GLN A 166 6.06 7.40 -5.46
C GLN A 166 5.75 7.92 -6.86
N ASN A 167 6.76 8.08 -7.70
CA ASN A 167 6.52 8.55 -9.05
C ASN A 167 5.84 7.45 -9.88
N PHE A 168 4.78 7.81 -10.60
CA PHE A 168 4.11 6.89 -11.50
C PHE A 168 5.03 6.52 -12.69
N ARG A 169 4.93 5.27 -13.12
CA ARG A 169 5.60 4.74 -14.31
C ARG A 169 4.58 4.01 -15.17
N ASN A 170 4.46 4.39 -16.43
CA ASN A 170 3.46 3.86 -17.36
C ASN A 170 3.81 2.51 -18.02
N LYS A 171 4.76 1.75 -17.41
CA LYS A 171 5.25 0.49 -18.00
C LYS A 171 4.20 -0.62 -18.01
N LYS A 172 3.36 -0.71 -16.98
CA LYS A 172 2.32 -1.73 -16.82
C LYS A 172 1.16 -1.11 -16.07
N THR A 173 -0.03 -1.08 -16.66
CA THR A 173 -1.22 -0.45 -16.08
C THR A 173 -2.44 -1.33 -16.34
N LEU A 174 -3.46 -1.24 -15.45
CA LEU A 174 -4.71 -1.96 -15.62
C LEU A 174 -5.53 -1.39 -16.78
N ALA A 175 -5.66 -0.05 -16.86
CA ALA A 175 -6.40 0.62 -17.91
C ALA A 175 -5.48 1.20 -18.97
N GLU A 176 -5.86 1.03 -20.25
CA GLU A 176 -5.07 1.47 -21.42
C GLU A 176 -4.81 2.99 -21.43
N GLU A 177 -5.76 3.79 -20.92
CA GLU A 177 -5.63 5.24 -20.85
C GLU A 177 -4.40 5.67 -20.05
N TYR A 178 -4.06 4.92 -18.99
CA TYR A 178 -2.89 5.22 -18.15
C TYR A 178 -1.55 4.88 -18.80
N LYS A 179 -1.55 4.17 -19.92
CA LYS A 179 -0.33 3.98 -20.72
C LYS A 179 0.17 5.29 -21.37
N LYS A 180 -0.72 6.27 -21.49
CA LYS A 180 -0.42 7.60 -22.04
C LYS A 180 -0.14 8.64 -20.97
N GLU A 181 -0.44 8.30 -19.71
CA GLU A 181 -0.16 9.19 -18.56
C GLU A 181 1.33 9.19 -18.24
N GLU A 182 1.77 10.28 -17.64
CA GLU A 182 3.17 10.47 -17.25
C GLU A 182 3.31 10.58 -15.73
N GLY A 183 4.51 10.26 -15.26
CA GLY A 183 4.96 10.66 -13.93
C GLY A 183 5.37 12.13 -13.92
N PHE A 184 5.66 12.61 -12.75
CA PHE A 184 6.19 13.96 -12.54
C PHE A 184 7.71 13.99 -12.77
N SER A 185 8.22 15.16 -13.14
CA SER A 185 9.64 15.44 -13.13
C SER A 185 10.16 15.47 -11.68
N GLU A 186 11.46 15.28 -11.50
CA GLU A 186 12.10 15.35 -10.18
C GLU A 186 11.85 16.70 -9.50
N LYS A 187 11.88 17.80 -10.26
CA LYS A 187 11.61 19.15 -9.75
C LYS A 187 10.19 19.27 -9.17
N GLU A 188 9.18 18.82 -9.91
CA GLU A 188 7.78 18.82 -9.45
C GLU A 188 7.59 17.97 -8.19
N LEU A 189 8.23 16.79 -8.13
CA LEU A 189 8.18 15.92 -6.94
C LEU A 189 8.86 16.56 -5.73
N VAL A 190 9.94 17.29 -5.92
CA VAL A 190 10.60 18.06 -4.84
C VAL A 190 9.69 19.16 -4.31
N GLU A 191 8.95 19.85 -5.18
CA GLU A 191 7.97 20.85 -4.77
C GLU A 191 6.84 20.21 -3.91
N PHE A 192 6.31 19.07 -4.34
CA PHE A 192 5.33 18.31 -3.53
C PHE A 192 5.91 17.80 -2.22
N LYS A 193 7.14 17.32 -2.21
CA LYS A 193 7.81 16.93 -0.97
C LYS A 193 7.94 18.10 0.00
N LEU A 194 8.31 19.28 -0.46
CA LEU A 194 8.39 20.48 0.38
C LEU A 194 7.01 20.89 0.91
N LEU A 195 5.97 20.75 0.11
CA LEU A 195 4.60 20.97 0.52
C LEU A 195 4.21 19.98 1.65
N MET A 196 4.40 18.69 1.43
CA MET A 196 4.02 17.65 2.39
C MET A 196 4.77 17.74 3.73
N LYS A 197 6.00 18.22 3.74
CA LYS A 197 6.76 18.48 4.98
C LYS A 197 6.10 19.49 5.95
N LYS A 198 5.10 20.24 5.50
CA LYS A 198 4.30 21.11 6.38
C LYS A 198 3.31 20.30 7.24
N TYR A 199 2.98 19.10 6.83
CA TYR A 199 1.93 18.28 7.42
C TYR A 199 2.48 17.03 8.11
N VAL A 200 3.50 16.39 7.53
CA VAL A 200 4.08 15.14 8.02
C VAL A 200 5.51 15.35 8.51
N LYS A 201 5.97 14.53 9.45
CA LYS A 201 7.31 14.67 10.03
C LYS A 201 8.41 14.36 9.02
N ASN A 202 8.26 13.27 8.28
CA ASN A 202 9.21 12.84 7.26
C ASN A 202 8.52 12.64 5.91
N CYS A 203 9.06 13.25 4.85
CA CYS A 203 8.57 13.04 3.49
C CYS A 203 9.71 12.64 2.57
N GLY A 204 9.56 11.50 1.89
CA GLY A 204 10.49 10.96 0.89
C GLY A 204 9.90 10.91 -0.51
N ILE A 205 10.79 10.74 -1.52
CA ILE A 205 10.42 10.49 -2.91
C ILE A 205 10.99 9.13 -3.30
N ARG A 206 10.19 8.34 -4.04
CA ARG A 206 10.62 7.11 -4.72
C ARG A 206 10.39 7.28 -6.22
N MET A 207 11.48 7.17 -7.00
CA MET A 207 11.46 7.30 -8.47
C MET A 207 11.11 5.98 -9.14
#